data_0a49ae2d9c904e980bd576520774a083
#
_entry.id   0a49ae2d9c904e980bd576520774a083
#
_cell.length_a   1.000
_cell.length_b   1.000
_cell.length_c   1.000
_cell.angle_alpha   90.00
_cell.angle_beta   90.00
_cell.angle_gamma   90.00
#
_symmetry.space_group_name_H-M   'P 1'
#
loop_
_entity.id
_entity.type
_entity.pdbx_description
1 polymer ?
#
loop_
_entity_poly.entity_id
_entity_poly.type
_entity_poly.pdbx_seq_one_letter_code
_entity_poly.pdbx_strand_id
1 'polypeptide(L)'
;MQKKWKILLADPSTTLIDAVLTAKEAKNFEFATAKTGPSALKKIQEFEPDLLIIDLMMPHIHALEIMKTIKTNARFKSMGIIVSSYHVMVQNYHAVIDEGANYFLVKPFEIPELYGLIEQFFLGELKPAPFSLKNGSEIEQTHCYHPIPSTLTSYLRFWGTRGSNPVAGAEYVRYGGNTSCLEVRQGDDIIVIDAGTGIRQLGDTLKIEDGQTIHLFISHTHWDHITGFPFFTPLYKKTCNVVVWAPVGFEKSTKELFTSMLAYAYFPVRLDEMKAKVTFKELRDDRPVSIGNLVIDCHFTNHPGPTVGFKIKSKDKTVGYITDNEVLLGYHGHPNGIHRKHPLLEPHLGLIDFLKDCDLLIHEAQYFPEEYYRKTGWGHSSIPNATVLLKYTGVKEWLVTHHDPNHKDHDLQVKLQLHNDIIKECGLDIKVDIAYDGLMIPL
;
A
#
# COMPACT_ATOMS: atom_id res chain seq x y z
N MET A 1 50.56 15.97 -5.75
CA MET A 1 49.40 15.25 -5.19
C MET A 1 48.45 14.98 -6.33
N GLN A 2 48.08 13.73 -6.56
CA GLN A 2 47.03 13.41 -7.54
C GLN A 2 45.70 14.05 -7.08
N LYS A 3 45.02 14.76 -7.97
CA LYS A 3 43.70 15.36 -7.68
C LYS A 3 42.71 14.23 -7.31
N LYS A 4 42.13 14.27 -6.12
CA LYS A 4 41.09 13.32 -5.74
C LYS A 4 39.82 13.69 -6.47
N TRP A 5 39.08 12.67 -6.92
CA TRP A 5 37.76 12.85 -7.49
C TRP A 5 36.73 13.22 -6.41
N LYS A 6 35.85 14.15 -6.73
CA LYS A 6 34.82 14.67 -5.83
C LYS A 6 33.50 13.94 -6.04
N ILE A 7 32.97 13.38 -4.97
CA ILE A 7 31.70 12.62 -4.99
C ILE A 7 30.71 13.26 -4.03
N LEU A 8 29.54 13.60 -4.51
CA LEU A 8 28.42 13.97 -3.64
C LEU A 8 27.52 12.74 -3.44
N LEU A 9 27.41 12.29 -2.20
CA LEU A 9 26.49 11.24 -1.78
C LEU A 9 25.24 11.88 -1.17
N ALA A 10 24.13 11.84 -1.89
CA ALA A 10 22.84 12.38 -1.50
C ALA A 10 21.87 11.24 -1.18
N ASP A 11 21.66 10.99 0.10
CA ASP A 11 20.83 9.90 0.59
C ASP A 11 20.19 10.27 1.95
N PRO A 12 18.91 10.02 2.19
CA PRO A 12 18.28 10.28 3.48
C PRO A 12 18.79 9.35 4.61
N SER A 13 19.32 8.18 4.27
CA SER A 13 19.83 7.18 5.22
C SER A 13 21.20 7.56 5.78
N THR A 14 21.23 7.90 7.07
CA THR A 14 22.48 8.12 7.79
C THR A 14 23.35 6.87 7.83
N THR A 15 22.73 5.70 8.02
CA THR A 15 23.41 4.41 8.07
C THR A 15 24.14 4.10 6.77
N LEU A 16 23.50 4.34 5.62
CA LEU A 16 24.14 4.15 4.32
C LEU A 16 25.30 5.14 4.11
N ILE A 17 25.09 6.41 4.42
CA ILE A 17 26.13 7.44 4.33
C ILE A 17 27.34 7.03 5.17
N ASP A 18 27.13 6.65 6.42
CA ASP A 18 28.22 6.26 7.33
C ASP A 18 28.95 5.00 6.83
N ALA A 19 28.21 4.00 6.34
CA ALA A 19 28.78 2.79 5.77
C ALA A 19 29.69 3.08 4.55
N VAL A 20 29.24 3.97 3.65
CA VAL A 20 30.04 4.40 2.49
C VAL A 20 31.30 5.15 2.96
N LEU A 21 31.16 6.12 3.86
CA LEU A 21 32.30 6.97 4.28
C LEU A 21 33.35 6.23 5.13
N THR A 22 32.95 5.18 5.84
CA THR A 22 33.88 4.38 6.69
C THR A 22 34.55 3.25 5.93
N ALA A 23 34.16 2.95 4.72
CA ALA A 23 34.81 1.94 3.88
C ALA A 23 36.26 2.32 3.57
N LYS A 24 37.13 1.30 3.41
CA LYS A 24 38.58 1.51 3.14
C LYS A 24 38.82 2.27 1.82
N GLU A 25 37.96 2.11 0.85
CA GLU A 25 37.97 2.72 -0.49
C GLU A 25 37.71 4.22 -0.43
N ALA A 26 36.98 4.70 0.57
CA ALA A 26 36.60 6.12 0.73
C ALA A 26 37.80 7.07 0.75
N LYS A 27 38.95 6.58 1.20
CA LYS A 27 40.22 7.36 1.25
C LYS A 27 40.72 7.85 -0.10
N ASN A 28 40.27 7.22 -1.19
CA ASN A 28 40.68 7.53 -2.56
C ASN A 28 39.89 8.72 -3.15
N PHE A 29 38.82 9.14 -2.50
CA PHE A 29 37.91 10.14 -2.99
C PHE A 29 37.70 11.28 -1.98
N GLU A 30 37.15 12.39 -2.44
CA GLU A 30 36.70 13.51 -1.61
C GLU A 30 35.17 13.48 -1.60
N PHE A 31 34.55 13.30 -0.43
CA PHE A 31 33.12 13.18 -0.29
C PHE A 31 32.48 14.44 0.31
N ALA A 32 31.33 14.83 -0.26
CA ALA A 32 30.33 15.65 0.41
C ALA A 32 29.01 14.83 0.56
N THR A 33 28.18 15.18 1.53
CA THR A 33 26.92 14.47 1.77
C THR A 33 25.73 15.41 1.85
N ALA A 34 24.56 14.92 1.46
CA ALA A 34 23.29 15.63 1.59
C ALA A 34 22.17 14.65 1.97
N LYS A 35 21.23 15.07 2.81
CA LYS A 35 20.10 14.24 3.26
C LYS A 35 18.75 14.68 2.71
N THR A 36 18.71 15.81 1.99
CA THR A 36 17.49 16.37 1.38
C THR A 36 17.82 16.92 0.01
N GLY A 37 16.81 16.99 -0.88
CA GLY A 37 16.97 17.53 -2.22
C GLY A 37 17.50 18.97 -2.25
N PRO A 38 16.96 19.92 -1.44
CA PRO A 38 17.51 21.27 -1.34
C PRO A 38 18.98 21.30 -0.89
N SER A 39 19.36 20.44 0.07
CA SER A 39 20.75 20.30 0.51
C SER A 39 21.64 19.74 -0.59
N ALA A 40 21.15 18.78 -1.37
CA ALA A 40 21.89 18.24 -2.53
C ALA A 40 22.13 19.31 -3.58
N LEU A 41 21.13 20.09 -3.98
CA LEU A 41 21.28 21.20 -4.93
C LEU A 41 22.30 22.25 -4.45
N LYS A 42 22.24 22.63 -3.18
CA LYS A 42 23.21 23.54 -2.57
C LYS A 42 24.64 22.98 -2.65
N LYS A 43 24.81 21.71 -2.26
CA LYS A 43 26.12 21.03 -2.30
C LYS A 43 26.67 20.86 -3.71
N ILE A 44 25.83 20.61 -4.71
CA ILE A 44 26.25 20.58 -6.11
C ILE A 44 26.91 21.89 -6.52
N GLN A 45 26.32 23.03 -6.11
CA GLN A 45 26.84 24.35 -6.45
C GLN A 45 28.13 24.71 -5.70
N GLU A 46 28.22 24.34 -4.41
CA GLU A 46 29.35 24.69 -3.54
C GLU A 46 30.56 23.77 -3.73
N PHE A 47 30.29 22.47 -3.86
CA PHE A 47 31.32 21.41 -3.85
C PHE A 47 31.80 21.06 -5.26
N GLU A 48 30.96 21.28 -6.31
CA GLU A 48 31.24 20.91 -7.71
C GLU A 48 31.71 19.46 -7.86
N PRO A 49 30.83 18.47 -7.56
CA PRO A 49 31.21 17.07 -7.63
C PRO A 49 31.45 16.63 -9.07
N ASP A 50 32.41 15.70 -9.25
CA ASP A 50 32.63 14.98 -10.50
C ASP A 50 31.56 13.90 -10.71
N LEU A 51 31.04 13.32 -9.60
CA LEU A 51 30.00 12.29 -9.58
C LEU A 51 28.97 12.58 -8.49
N LEU A 52 27.70 12.53 -8.85
CA LEU A 52 26.56 12.55 -7.94
C LEU A 52 26.01 11.12 -7.78
N ILE A 53 25.98 10.62 -6.55
CA ILE A 53 25.24 9.42 -6.17
C ILE A 53 24.03 9.89 -5.41
N ILE A 54 22.82 9.65 -5.94
CA ILE A 54 21.61 10.22 -5.38
C ILE A 54 20.53 9.16 -5.22
N ASP A 55 19.91 9.13 -4.03
CA ASP A 55 18.67 8.37 -3.83
C ASP A 55 17.56 8.96 -4.68
N LEU A 56 16.81 8.09 -5.37
CA LEU A 56 15.68 8.51 -6.19
C LEU A 56 14.66 9.31 -5.36
N MET A 57 14.53 8.96 -4.08
CA MET A 57 13.52 9.44 -3.14
C MET A 57 14.04 10.52 -2.19
N MET A 58 14.81 11.47 -2.69
CA MET A 58 15.29 12.57 -1.85
C MET A 58 14.13 13.37 -1.25
N PRO A 59 14.14 13.63 0.08
CA PRO A 59 13.13 14.48 0.73
C PRO A 59 13.05 15.88 0.11
N HIS A 60 11.84 16.41 -0.01
CA HIS A 60 11.46 17.75 -0.50
C HIS A 60 11.63 18.00 -1.99
N ILE A 61 12.66 17.47 -2.65
CA ILE A 61 12.87 17.61 -4.09
C ILE A 61 13.33 16.26 -4.63
N HIS A 62 12.55 15.67 -5.50
CA HIS A 62 12.81 14.38 -6.12
C HIS A 62 14.08 14.38 -6.99
N ALA A 63 14.82 13.25 -7.04
CA ALA A 63 16.05 13.17 -7.82
C ALA A 63 15.87 13.56 -9.28
N LEU A 64 14.77 13.20 -9.93
CA LEU A 64 14.48 13.60 -11.32
C LEU A 64 14.39 15.12 -11.50
N GLU A 65 13.85 15.87 -10.55
CA GLU A 65 13.81 17.34 -10.61
C GLU A 65 15.21 17.94 -10.41
N ILE A 66 16.00 17.33 -9.52
CA ILE A 66 17.41 17.72 -9.34
C ILE A 66 18.18 17.47 -10.62
N MET A 67 18.01 16.30 -11.26
CA MET A 67 18.66 15.94 -12.53
C MET A 67 18.30 16.91 -13.65
N LYS A 68 17.03 17.28 -13.81
CA LYS A 68 16.58 18.31 -14.77
C LYS A 68 17.28 19.63 -14.53
N THR A 69 17.33 20.07 -13.27
CA THR A 69 18.03 21.31 -12.89
C THR A 69 19.52 21.28 -13.23
N ILE A 70 20.18 20.14 -13.01
CA ILE A 70 21.60 19.95 -13.32
C ILE A 70 21.84 19.99 -14.83
N LYS A 71 21.04 19.27 -15.62
CA LYS A 71 21.21 19.14 -17.08
C LYS A 71 20.99 20.44 -17.84
N THR A 72 20.17 21.35 -17.31
CA THR A 72 19.96 22.69 -17.88
C THR A 72 21.14 23.65 -17.61
N ASN A 73 22.01 23.34 -16.65
CA ASN A 73 23.15 24.18 -16.31
C ASN A 73 24.44 23.65 -16.97
N ALA A 74 25.00 24.44 -17.90
CA ALA A 74 26.21 24.07 -18.66
C ALA A 74 27.41 23.70 -17.76
N ARG A 75 27.49 24.27 -16.54
CA ARG A 75 28.56 24.01 -15.55
C ARG A 75 28.58 22.58 -15.06
N PHE A 76 27.44 21.91 -14.97
CA PHE A 76 27.30 20.56 -14.42
C PHE A 76 26.97 19.50 -15.48
N LYS A 77 27.00 19.87 -16.75
CA LYS A 77 26.60 18.99 -17.86
C LYS A 77 27.45 17.71 -17.97
N SER A 78 28.71 17.78 -17.54
CA SER A 78 29.66 16.63 -17.56
C SER A 78 29.68 15.83 -16.26
N MET A 79 28.96 16.25 -15.22
CA MET A 79 28.89 15.54 -13.95
C MET A 79 28.18 14.19 -14.14
N GLY A 80 28.81 13.11 -13.65
CA GLY A 80 28.21 11.80 -13.66
C GLY A 80 27.08 11.71 -12.64
N ILE A 81 26.12 10.82 -12.91
CA ILE A 81 24.98 10.60 -12.01
C ILE A 81 24.74 9.08 -11.89
N ILE A 82 24.82 8.57 -10.68
CA ILE A 82 24.33 7.25 -10.29
C ILE A 82 23.09 7.47 -9.43
N VAL A 83 21.95 6.98 -9.88
CA VAL A 83 20.72 7.02 -9.08
C VAL A 83 20.61 5.71 -8.32
N SER A 84 20.36 5.76 -7.01
CA SER A 84 20.10 4.59 -6.20
C SER A 84 18.64 4.55 -5.75
N SER A 85 18.04 3.35 -5.68
CA SER A 85 16.66 3.23 -5.20
C SER A 85 16.36 1.80 -4.75
N TYR A 86 15.49 1.68 -3.76
CA TYR A 86 14.79 0.41 -3.47
C TYR A 86 13.75 0.05 -4.56
N HIS A 87 13.40 1.00 -5.42
CA HIS A 87 12.28 0.93 -6.34
C HIS A 87 12.73 0.63 -7.76
N VAL A 88 12.64 -0.64 -8.13
CA VAL A 88 13.07 -1.17 -9.44
C VAL A 88 11.88 -1.25 -10.38
N MET A 89 11.13 -0.14 -10.55
CA MET A 89 10.12 -0.07 -11.59
C MET A 89 10.78 0.23 -12.94
N VAL A 90 10.39 -0.51 -13.99
CA VAL A 90 10.89 -0.27 -15.37
C VAL A 90 10.73 1.20 -15.76
N GLN A 91 9.62 1.83 -15.37
CA GLN A 91 9.34 3.24 -15.63
C GLN A 91 10.33 4.17 -14.93
N ASN A 92 10.70 3.89 -13.68
CA ASN A 92 11.67 4.70 -12.93
C ASN A 92 13.08 4.54 -13.53
N TYR A 93 13.45 3.32 -13.90
CA TYR A 93 14.71 3.06 -14.60
C TYR A 93 14.79 3.87 -15.90
N HIS A 94 13.79 3.75 -16.79
CA HIS A 94 13.77 4.50 -18.03
C HIS A 94 13.75 6.01 -17.79
N ALA A 95 12.93 6.49 -16.85
CA ALA A 95 12.84 7.92 -16.54
C ALA A 95 14.19 8.52 -16.11
N VAL A 96 14.97 7.84 -15.27
CA VAL A 96 16.27 8.34 -14.82
C VAL A 96 17.35 8.19 -15.89
N ILE A 97 17.33 7.12 -16.68
CA ILE A 97 18.30 6.94 -17.78
C ILE A 97 18.03 7.94 -18.91
N ASP A 98 16.77 8.16 -19.28
CA ASP A 98 16.37 9.15 -20.28
C ASP A 98 16.71 10.59 -19.82
N GLU A 99 16.61 10.87 -18.53
CA GLU A 99 17.04 12.13 -17.92
C GLU A 99 18.58 12.21 -17.77
N GLY A 100 19.32 11.17 -18.17
CA GLY A 100 20.78 11.16 -18.31
C GLY A 100 21.54 10.67 -17.11
N ALA A 101 21.00 9.77 -16.28
CA ALA A 101 21.77 9.00 -15.32
C ALA A 101 22.74 8.05 -16.05
N ASN A 102 23.95 7.90 -15.51
CA ASN A 102 24.94 6.97 -16.01
C ASN A 102 24.65 5.55 -15.56
N TYR A 103 24.03 5.39 -14.40
CA TYR A 103 23.71 4.08 -13.85
C TYR A 103 22.52 4.17 -12.87
N PHE A 104 21.76 3.08 -12.78
CA PHE A 104 20.71 2.89 -11.79
C PHE A 104 21.12 1.73 -10.87
N LEU A 105 21.37 2.03 -9.60
CA LEU A 105 21.80 1.06 -8.59
C LEU A 105 20.64 0.65 -7.71
N VAL A 106 20.33 -0.63 -7.72
CA VAL A 106 19.22 -1.19 -6.93
C VAL A 106 19.66 -1.37 -5.48
N LYS A 107 18.88 -0.86 -4.54
CA LYS A 107 19.02 -1.12 -3.11
C LYS A 107 18.22 -2.38 -2.73
N PRO A 108 18.67 -3.18 -1.72
CA PRO A 108 19.96 -3.05 -1.03
C PRO A 108 21.14 -3.47 -1.93
N PHE A 109 22.27 -2.83 -1.76
CA PHE A 109 23.53 -3.16 -2.44
C PHE A 109 24.68 -3.27 -1.44
N GLU A 110 25.70 -4.04 -1.80
CA GLU A 110 26.90 -4.15 -1.01
C GLU A 110 27.82 -2.95 -1.24
N ILE A 111 28.46 -2.44 -0.19
CA ILE A 111 29.36 -1.28 -0.29
C ILE A 111 30.48 -1.49 -1.32
N PRO A 112 31.12 -2.67 -1.43
CA PRO A 112 32.10 -2.94 -2.51
C PRO A 112 31.49 -2.83 -3.92
N GLU A 113 30.23 -3.15 -4.13
CA GLU A 113 29.54 -3.00 -5.41
C GLU A 113 29.47 -1.52 -5.81
N LEU A 114 29.06 -0.64 -4.88
CA LEU A 114 29.03 0.80 -5.13
C LEU A 114 30.40 1.34 -5.51
N TYR A 115 31.44 0.95 -4.79
CA TYR A 115 32.81 1.39 -5.12
C TYR A 115 33.30 0.87 -6.46
N GLY A 116 32.93 -0.36 -6.84
CA GLY A 116 33.21 -0.88 -8.18
C GLY A 116 32.57 -0.05 -9.29
N LEU A 117 31.32 0.42 -9.10
CA LEU A 117 30.64 1.32 -10.05
C LEU A 117 31.30 2.71 -10.10
N ILE A 118 31.72 3.25 -8.96
CA ILE A 118 32.47 4.51 -8.89
C ILE A 118 33.77 4.42 -9.70
N GLU A 119 34.53 3.35 -9.51
CA GLU A 119 35.79 3.13 -10.25
C GLU A 119 35.54 2.97 -11.75
N GLN A 120 34.54 2.16 -12.16
CA GLN A 120 34.16 2.01 -13.57
C GLN A 120 33.75 3.33 -14.20
N PHE A 121 33.03 4.19 -13.45
CA PHE A 121 32.66 5.52 -13.94
C PHE A 121 33.91 6.36 -14.26
N PHE A 122 34.85 6.44 -13.35
CA PHE A 122 36.08 7.25 -13.56
C PHE A 122 37.04 6.66 -14.58
N LEU A 123 36.95 5.36 -14.85
CA LEU A 123 37.68 4.69 -15.95
C LEU A 123 36.99 4.86 -17.31
N GLY A 124 35.77 5.41 -17.35
CA GLY A 124 34.97 5.51 -18.57
C GLY A 124 34.38 4.17 -19.05
N GLU A 125 34.36 3.17 -18.18
CA GLU A 125 33.91 1.79 -18.47
C GLU A 125 32.46 1.54 -17.99
N LEU A 126 31.87 2.47 -17.23
CA LEU A 126 30.52 2.31 -16.70
C LEU A 126 29.51 2.33 -17.84
N LYS A 127 28.83 1.22 -18.06
CA LYS A 127 27.72 1.10 -19.01
C LYS A 127 26.41 1.02 -18.23
N PRO A 128 25.32 1.65 -18.71
CA PRO A 128 24.00 1.39 -18.17
C PRO A 128 23.76 -0.12 -18.21
N ALA A 129 23.57 -0.75 -17.07
CA ALA A 129 23.18 -2.16 -17.04
C ALA A 129 21.80 -2.27 -17.72
N PRO A 130 21.55 -3.28 -18.57
CA PRO A 130 20.21 -3.55 -19.01
C PRO A 130 19.36 -3.76 -17.74
N PHE A 131 18.13 -3.24 -17.74
CA PHE A 131 17.21 -3.47 -16.64
C PHE A 131 17.11 -4.99 -16.39
N SER A 132 17.77 -5.46 -15.36
CA SER A 132 17.61 -6.81 -14.87
C SER A 132 17.50 -6.74 -13.35
N LEU A 133 16.46 -7.33 -12.82
CA LEU A 133 16.41 -7.63 -11.39
C LEU A 133 17.60 -8.57 -11.10
N LYS A 134 18.61 -8.07 -10.39
CA LYS A 134 19.63 -8.95 -9.81
C LYS A 134 18.92 -9.83 -8.79
N ASN A 135 19.01 -11.11 -9.02
CA ASN A 135 18.40 -12.27 -8.41
C ASN A 135 17.16 -12.74 -9.18
N GLY A 136 17.44 -13.46 -10.27
CA GLY A 136 16.63 -14.60 -10.64
C GLY A 136 16.71 -15.70 -9.58
N SER A 137 16.47 -15.37 -8.30
CA SER A 137 15.85 -16.33 -7.44
C SER A 137 14.51 -16.59 -8.10
N GLU A 138 14.33 -17.77 -8.64
CA GLU A 138 13.03 -18.32 -8.89
C GLU A 138 12.20 -17.94 -7.68
N ILE A 139 11.35 -16.91 -7.84
CA ILE A 139 10.34 -16.59 -6.84
C ILE A 139 9.48 -17.84 -6.90
N GLU A 140 9.73 -18.74 -5.95
CA GLU A 140 8.92 -19.95 -5.81
C GLU A 140 7.48 -19.50 -5.90
N GLN A 141 6.75 -20.12 -6.82
CA GLN A 141 5.32 -19.94 -7.02
C GLN A 141 4.59 -20.54 -5.81
N THR A 142 4.81 -20.00 -4.63
CA THR A 142 4.29 -20.53 -3.37
C THR A 142 3.01 -19.85 -2.90
N HIS A 143 2.26 -19.21 -3.79
CA HIS A 143 0.84 -19.02 -3.52
C HIS A 143 0.07 -20.17 -4.18
N CYS A 144 0.26 -21.38 -3.64
CA CYS A 144 -0.64 -22.47 -3.90
C CYS A 144 -2.01 -22.10 -3.34
N TYR A 145 -2.99 -22.04 -4.21
CA TYR A 145 -4.41 -22.07 -3.85
C TYR A 145 -4.61 -23.34 -2.99
N HIS A 146 -4.55 -23.18 -1.69
CA HIS A 146 -4.89 -24.28 -0.79
C HIS A 146 -6.41 -24.34 -0.74
N PRO A 147 -7.03 -25.40 -1.29
CA PRO A 147 -8.47 -25.60 -1.09
C PRO A 147 -8.72 -25.71 0.40
N ILE A 148 -9.68 -24.90 0.89
CA ILE A 148 -10.04 -24.94 2.29
C ILE A 148 -10.58 -26.30 2.62
N PRO A 149 -10.15 -26.86 3.75
CA PRO A 149 -10.79 -28.04 4.28
C PRO A 149 -12.29 -27.76 4.40
N SER A 150 -13.13 -28.65 3.89
CA SER A 150 -14.60 -28.61 4.03
C SER A 150 -15.08 -28.54 5.49
N THR A 151 -14.16 -28.69 6.43
CA THR A 151 -14.34 -28.57 7.88
C THR A 151 -14.15 -27.18 8.44
N LEU A 152 -13.61 -26.23 7.65
CA LEU A 152 -13.38 -24.86 8.15
C LEU A 152 -14.70 -24.08 8.13
N THR A 153 -15.27 -23.85 9.31
CA THR A 153 -16.53 -23.13 9.50
C THR A 153 -16.36 -21.68 9.94
N SER A 154 -15.12 -21.26 10.22
CA SER A 154 -14.80 -19.88 10.66
C SER A 154 -13.60 -19.37 9.90
N TYR A 155 -13.79 -18.32 9.05
CA TYR A 155 -12.75 -17.79 8.18
C TYR A 155 -13.07 -16.39 7.65
N LEU A 156 -12.02 -15.69 7.20
CA LEU A 156 -12.08 -14.56 6.29
C LEU A 156 -11.75 -15.03 4.87
N ARG A 157 -12.43 -14.48 3.84
CA ARG A 157 -12.09 -14.71 2.44
C ARG A 157 -12.15 -13.43 1.64
N PHE A 158 -11.06 -13.13 0.92
CA PHE A 158 -11.00 -12.00 0.00
C PHE A 158 -11.66 -12.36 -1.34
N TRP A 159 -12.59 -11.54 -1.78
CA TRP A 159 -13.22 -11.62 -3.10
C TRP A 159 -12.76 -10.48 -4.00
N GLY A 160 -12.14 -9.45 -3.40
CA GLY A 160 -11.55 -8.32 -4.09
C GLY A 160 -10.55 -7.60 -3.19
N THR A 161 -9.39 -7.28 -3.75
CA THR A 161 -8.25 -6.68 -3.05
C THR A 161 -7.73 -5.41 -3.72
N ARG A 162 -8.30 -5.00 -4.86
CA ARG A 162 -7.95 -3.76 -5.55
C ARG A 162 -8.66 -2.56 -4.96
N GLY A 163 -7.95 -1.42 -4.99
CA GLY A 163 -8.50 -0.11 -4.66
C GLY A 163 -8.85 0.70 -5.91
N SER A 164 -9.66 1.71 -5.74
CA SER A 164 -10.05 2.74 -6.70
C SER A 164 -10.78 2.23 -7.95
N ASN A 165 -10.30 1.18 -8.63
CA ASN A 165 -10.89 0.68 -9.87
C ASN A 165 -10.53 -0.80 -10.11
N PRO A 166 -11.46 -1.62 -10.62
CA PRO A 166 -11.15 -2.99 -11.00
C PRO A 166 -10.20 -3.02 -12.20
N VAL A 167 -9.37 -4.06 -12.27
CA VAL A 167 -8.42 -4.26 -13.38
C VAL A 167 -8.60 -5.63 -14.03
N ALA A 168 -8.20 -5.73 -15.29
CA ALA A 168 -8.23 -6.96 -16.08
C ALA A 168 -6.94 -7.07 -16.91
N GLY A 169 -6.52 -8.29 -17.18
CA GLY A 169 -5.33 -8.58 -17.98
C GLY A 169 -4.48 -9.69 -17.38
N ALA A 170 -3.59 -10.25 -18.19
CA ALA A 170 -2.73 -11.35 -17.77
C ALA A 170 -1.75 -10.94 -16.63
N GLU A 171 -1.42 -9.66 -16.55
CA GLU A 171 -0.53 -9.08 -15.58
C GLU A 171 -1.13 -8.86 -14.19
N TYR A 172 -2.43 -9.20 -13.99
CA TYR A 172 -3.15 -9.06 -12.71
C TYR A 172 -3.70 -10.39 -12.18
N VAL A 173 -3.43 -11.49 -12.86
CA VAL A 173 -4.08 -12.79 -12.59
C VAL A 173 -3.69 -13.35 -11.22
N ARG A 174 -2.46 -13.12 -10.77
CA ARG A 174 -1.94 -13.67 -9.54
C ARG A 174 -2.60 -13.07 -8.28
N TYR A 175 -2.75 -11.76 -8.24
CA TYR A 175 -3.33 -11.06 -7.09
C TYR A 175 -4.81 -10.73 -7.29
N GLY A 176 -5.31 -10.86 -8.50
CA GLY A 176 -6.70 -10.58 -8.83
C GLY A 176 -6.94 -9.14 -9.23
N GLY A 177 -8.13 -8.89 -9.74
CA GLY A 177 -8.53 -7.61 -10.30
C GLY A 177 -9.81 -7.02 -9.73
N ASN A 178 -10.46 -7.68 -8.77
CA ASN A 178 -11.70 -7.20 -8.16
C ASN A 178 -11.43 -6.14 -7.08
N THR A 179 -12.33 -5.18 -6.97
CA THR A 179 -12.30 -4.18 -5.90
C THR A 179 -12.90 -4.72 -4.60
N SER A 180 -12.67 -3.99 -3.52
CA SER A 180 -12.82 -4.38 -2.12
C SER A 180 -14.07 -5.18 -1.80
N CYS A 181 -13.88 -6.43 -1.39
CA CYS A 181 -14.93 -7.29 -0.86
C CYS A 181 -14.31 -8.39 0.02
N LEU A 182 -14.69 -8.41 1.29
CA LEU A 182 -14.22 -9.41 2.26
C LEU A 182 -15.44 -10.18 2.83
N GLU A 183 -15.42 -11.50 2.72
CA GLU A 183 -16.36 -12.39 3.39
C GLU A 183 -15.84 -12.78 4.76
N VAL A 184 -16.67 -12.73 5.79
CA VAL A 184 -16.41 -13.24 7.13
C VAL A 184 -17.46 -14.30 7.45
N ARG A 185 -17.01 -15.51 7.76
CA ARG A 185 -17.89 -16.64 8.08
C ARG A 185 -17.62 -17.12 9.50
N GLN A 186 -18.71 -17.42 10.19
CA GLN A 186 -18.65 -18.19 11.43
C GLN A 186 -19.90 -19.07 11.53
N GLY A 187 -19.74 -20.37 11.24
CA GLY A 187 -20.87 -21.27 11.07
C GLY A 187 -21.81 -20.79 9.96
N ASP A 188 -23.06 -20.56 10.31
CA ASP A 188 -24.10 -20.09 9.38
C ASP A 188 -24.14 -18.55 9.22
N ASP A 189 -23.40 -17.81 10.06
CA ASP A 189 -23.36 -16.36 9.99
C ASP A 189 -22.58 -15.89 8.76
N ILE A 190 -23.21 -15.03 7.96
CA ILE A 190 -22.63 -14.43 6.74
C ILE A 190 -22.50 -12.95 6.94
N ILE A 191 -21.25 -12.50 7.00
CA ILE A 191 -20.88 -11.10 7.02
C ILE A 191 -20.07 -10.80 5.77
N VAL A 192 -20.37 -9.71 5.12
CA VAL A 192 -19.62 -9.19 3.97
C VAL A 192 -19.17 -7.78 4.31
N ILE A 193 -17.91 -7.46 4.09
CA ILE A 193 -17.40 -6.10 4.24
C ILE A 193 -17.03 -5.59 2.85
N ASP A 194 -17.68 -4.49 2.48
CA ASP A 194 -17.69 -3.83 1.19
C ASP A 194 -18.29 -4.64 0.03
N ALA A 195 -18.87 -3.91 -0.90
CA ALA A 195 -19.59 -4.40 -2.06
C ALA A 195 -18.93 -3.95 -3.37
N GLY A 196 -17.59 -4.00 -3.44
CA GLY A 196 -16.85 -3.81 -4.68
C GLY A 196 -17.14 -4.93 -5.67
N THR A 197 -16.42 -4.98 -6.79
CA THR A 197 -16.73 -5.93 -7.88
C THR A 197 -16.64 -7.40 -7.47
N GLY A 198 -15.82 -7.70 -6.43
CA GLY A 198 -15.69 -9.06 -5.89
C GLY A 198 -17.00 -9.65 -5.32
N ILE A 199 -17.95 -8.81 -4.88
CA ILE A 199 -19.21 -9.28 -4.29
C ILE A 199 -20.08 -10.06 -5.28
N ARG A 200 -19.93 -9.81 -6.58
CA ARG A 200 -20.63 -10.56 -7.62
C ARG A 200 -20.28 -12.03 -7.54
N GLN A 201 -19.00 -12.36 -7.56
CA GLN A 201 -18.55 -13.75 -7.51
C GLN A 201 -18.90 -14.41 -6.17
N LEU A 202 -18.79 -13.69 -5.06
CA LEU A 202 -19.27 -14.14 -3.76
C LEU A 202 -20.75 -14.52 -3.85
N GLY A 203 -21.60 -13.64 -4.36
CA GLY A 203 -23.03 -13.87 -4.49
C GLY A 203 -23.40 -15.14 -5.27
N ASP A 204 -22.66 -15.43 -6.35
CA ASP A 204 -22.86 -16.61 -7.19
C ASP A 204 -22.49 -17.93 -6.46
N THR A 205 -21.60 -17.86 -5.46
CA THR A 205 -21.13 -19.04 -4.70
C THR A 205 -21.92 -19.29 -3.41
N LEU A 206 -22.62 -18.28 -2.90
CA LEU A 206 -23.36 -18.40 -1.65
C LEU A 206 -24.55 -19.35 -1.77
N LYS A 207 -24.55 -20.36 -0.92
CA LYS A 207 -25.73 -21.20 -0.65
C LYS A 207 -26.51 -20.53 0.46
N ILE A 208 -27.65 -19.97 0.14
CA ILE A 208 -28.50 -19.19 1.07
C ILE A 208 -29.76 -19.99 1.33
N GLU A 209 -30.01 -20.26 2.61
CA GLU A 209 -31.23 -20.89 3.09
C GLU A 209 -32.37 -19.89 3.19
N ASP A 210 -33.60 -20.39 3.22
CA ASP A 210 -34.81 -19.54 3.36
C ASP A 210 -34.79 -18.84 4.71
N GLY A 211 -34.96 -17.53 4.67
CA GLY A 211 -34.95 -16.67 5.86
C GLY A 211 -33.56 -16.25 6.34
N GLN A 212 -32.49 -16.75 5.72
CA GLN A 212 -31.14 -16.40 6.11
C GLN A 212 -30.87 -14.90 5.93
N THR A 213 -30.08 -14.34 6.84
CA THR A 213 -29.69 -12.93 6.83
C THR A 213 -28.22 -12.81 6.46
N ILE A 214 -27.94 -11.92 5.50
CA ILE A 214 -26.59 -11.48 5.17
C ILE A 214 -26.40 -10.08 5.78
N HIS A 215 -25.32 -9.90 6.52
CA HIS A 215 -24.92 -8.60 7.06
C HIS A 215 -23.83 -8.01 6.17
N LEU A 216 -24.17 -6.95 5.44
CA LEU A 216 -23.27 -6.22 4.55
C LEU A 216 -22.81 -4.95 5.26
N PHE A 217 -21.53 -4.87 5.62
CA PHE A 217 -20.89 -3.71 6.20
C PHE A 217 -20.21 -2.90 5.10
N ILE A 218 -20.50 -1.63 5.00
CA ILE A 218 -19.89 -0.71 4.04
C ILE A 218 -18.93 0.20 4.80
N SER A 219 -17.66 0.18 4.44
CA SER A 219 -16.63 1.04 5.02
C SER A 219 -16.89 2.50 4.68
N HIS A 220 -17.20 2.78 3.42
CA HIS A 220 -17.62 4.06 2.87
C HIS A 220 -18.24 3.87 1.47
N THR A 221 -18.72 4.95 0.84
CA THR A 221 -19.53 4.86 -0.38
C THR A 221 -18.81 5.28 -1.66
N HIS A 222 -17.46 5.19 -1.72
CA HIS A 222 -16.75 5.31 -2.98
C HIS A 222 -17.08 4.13 -3.90
N TRP A 223 -16.95 4.35 -5.21
CA TRP A 223 -17.40 3.39 -6.22
C TRP A 223 -16.79 2.00 -6.07
N ASP A 224 -15.53 1.91 -5.77
CA ASP A 224 -14.80 0.63 -5.61
C ASP A 224 -15.26 -0.20 -4.40
N HIS A 225 -16.02 0.41 -3.49
CA HIS A 225 -16.64 -0.28 -2.33
C HIS A 225 -18.12 -0.58 -2.49
N ILE A 226 -18.79 -0.05 -3.51
CA ILE A 226 -20.24 -0.24 -3.69
C ILE A 226 -20.66 -0.66 -5.11
N THR A 227 -19.78 -0.54 -6.11
CA THR A 227 -20.15 -0.73 -7.52
C THR A 227 -20.64 -2.15 -7.84
N GLY A 228 -20.24 -3.14 -7.07
CA GLY A 228 -20.69 -4.53 -7.22
C GLY A 228 -22.06 -4.83 -6.60
N PHE A 229 -22.58 -3.96 -5.73
CA PHE A 229 -23.85 -4.18 -5.02
C PHE A 229 -25.00 -4.59 -5.95
N PRO A 230 -25.24 -3.93 -7.09
CA PRO A 230 -26.35 -4.30 -7.98
C PRO A 230 -26.24 -5.72 -8.56
N PHE A 231 -25.04 -6.30 -8.56
CA PHE A 231 -24.74 -7.61 -9.11
C PHE A 231 -24.68 -8.71 -8.05
N PHE A 232 -25.01 -8.39 -6.80
CA PHE A 232 -25.04 -9.35 -5.70
C PHE A 232 -26.30 -10.21 -5.79
N THR A 233 -26.20 -11.43 -6.29
CA THR A 233 -27.33 -12.32 -6.60
C THR A 233 -28.30 -12.57 -5.43
N PRO A 234 -27.87 -12.56 -4.13
CA PRO A 234 -28.79 -12.65 -3.00
C PRO A 234 -29.87 -11.56 -2.95
N LEU A 235 -29.62 -10.36 -3.48
CA LEU A 235 -30.58 -9.27 -3.56
C LEU A 235 -31.83 -9.62 -4.40
N TYR A 236 -31.74 -10.60 -5.27
CA TYR A 236 -32.79 -11.06 -6.16
C TYR A 236 -33.52 -12.33 -5.65
N LYS A 237 -33.19 -12.80 -4.43
CA LYS A 237 -33.85 -13.93 -3.79
C LYS A 237 -34.90 -13.44 -2.77
N LYS A 238 -36.17 -13.78 -2.99
CA LYS A 238 -37.28 -13.33 -2.13
C LYS A 238 -37.17 -13.78 -0.66
N THR A 239 -36.52 -14.90 -0.44
CA THR A 239 -36.33 -15.49 0.88
C THR A 239 -35.10 -14.99 1.64
N CYS A 240 -34.30 -14.13 1.02
CA CYS A 240 -33.07 -13.58 1.62
C CYS A 240 -33.33 -12.24 2.33
N ASN A 241 -32.71 -12.06 3.49
CA ASN A 241 -32.63 -10.76 4.16
C ASN A 241 -31.23 -10.19 4.00
N VAL A 242 -31.10 -8.90 3.66
CA VAL A 242 -29.83 -8.19 3.59
C VAL A 242 -29.88 -6.98 4.50
N VAL A 243 -29.03 -6.93 5.50
CA VAL A 243 -28.90 -5.79 6.41
C VAL A 243 -27.62 -5.05 6.04
N VAL A 244 -27.77 -3.85 5.47
CA VAL A 244 -26.67 -2.98 5.09
C VAL A 244 -26.33 -2.06 6.26
N TRP A 245 -25.11 -2.16 6.75
CA TRP A 245 -24.56 -1.32 7.80
C TRP A 245 -23.57 -0.33 7.17
N ALA A 246 -23.70 0.95 7.41
CA ALA A 246 -22.77 1.94 6.88
C ALA A 246 -22.61 3.14 7.83
N PRO A 247 -21.48 3.85 7.78
CA PRO A 247 -21.26 5.04 8.59
C PRO A 247 -22.31 6.11 8.27
N VAL A 248 -22.52 7.00 9.21
CA VAL A 248 -23.44 8.14 9.03
C VAL A 248 -22.90 9.03 7.91
N GLY A 249 -23.71 9.21 6.85
CA GLY A 249 -23.37 10.05 5.71
C GLY A 249 -23.43 11.55 6.05
N PHE A 250 -22.65 12.38 5.36
CA PHE A 250 -22.68 13.84 5.57
C PHE A 250 -23.90 14.51 4.96
N GLU A 251 -24.30 14.13 3.74
CA GLU A 251 -25.35 14.83 2.98
C GLU A 251 -26.60 13.99 2.77
N LYS A 252 -26.47 12.68 2.66
CA LYS A 252 -27.55 11.73 2.39
C LYS A 252 -27.43 10.50 3.27
N SER A 253 -28.56 9.93 3.63
CA SER A 253 -28.59 8.62 4.26
C SER A 253 -28.02 7.54 3.31
N THR A 254 -27.47 6.48 3.85
CA THR A 254 -26.98 5.34 3.05
C THR A 254 -28.04 4.81 2.10
N LYS A 255 -29.30 4.73 2.56
CA LYS A 255 -30.42 4.31 1.70
C LYS A 255 -30.61 5.23 0.50
N GLU A 256 -30.52 6.56 0.69
CA GLU A 256 -30.64 7.53 -0.41
C GLU A 256 -29.47 7.42 -1.40
N LEU A 257 -28.25 7.17 -0.91
CA LEU A 257 -27.08 6.96 -1.77
C LEU A 257 -27.27 5.72 -2.66
N PHE A 258 -27.65 4.57 -2.06
CA PHE A 258 -27.93 3.34 -2.82
C PHE A 258 -29.14 3.48 -3.75
N THR A 259 -30.18 4.20 -3.35
CA THR A 259 -31.32 4.51 -4.23
C THR A 259 -30.89 5.34 -5.42
N SER A 260 -30.01 6.33 -5.21
CA SER A 260 -29.51 7.19 -6.28
C SER A 260 -28.62 6.42 -7.26
N MET A 261 -27.76 5.53 -6.75
CA MET A 261 -26.89 4.67 -7.56
C MET A 261 -27.70 3.72 -8.45
N LEU A 262 -28.85 3.27 -7.97
CA LEU A 262 -29.76 2.34 -8.67
C LEU A 262 -30.86 3.06 -9.46
N ALA A 263 -30.71 4.36 -9.74
CA ALA A 263 -31.62 5.05 -10.63
C ALA A 263 -31.55 4.46 -12.05
N TYR A 264 -32.71 4.41 -12.77
CA TYR A 264 -32.79 3.86 -14.13
C TYR A 264 -31.79 4.47 -15.14
N ALA A 265 -31.29 5.67 -14.84
CA ALA A 265 -30.22 6.27 -15.65
C ALA A 265 -28.89 5.49 -15.59
N TYR A 266 -28.69 4.70 -14.55
CA TYR A 266 -27.42 3.98 -14.29
C TYR A 266 -27.60 2.46 -14.24
N PHE A 267 -28.75 1.98 -13.73
CA PHE A 267 -29.00 0.56 -13.57
C PHE A 267 -30.48 0.22 -13.85
N PRO A 268 -30.79 -0.92 -14.52
CA PRO A 268 -32.14 -1.24 -14.97
C PRO A 268 -33.09 -1.79 -13.88
N VAL A 269 -32.58 -1.98 -12.64
CA VAL A 269 -33.40 -2.44 -11.50
C VAL A 269 -33.16 -1.50 -10.33
N ARG A 270 -34.25 -0.92 -9.83
CA ARG A 270 -34.22 -0.02 -8.68
C ARG A 270 -34.12 -0.80 -7.36
N LEU A 271 -33.68 -0.12 -6.29
CA LEU A 271 -33.58 -0.70 -4.95
C LEU A 271 -34.89 -1.29 -4.45
N ASP A 272 -36.03 -0.64 -4.73
CA ASP A 272 -37.35 -1.07 -4.34
C ASP A 272 -37.96 -2.21 -5.20
N GLU A 273 -37.29 -2.54 -6.30
CA GLU A 273 -37.65 -3.67 -7.19
C GLU A 273 -36.85 -4.94 -6.86
N MET A 274 -35.84 -4.85 -5.98
CA MET A 274 -35.10 -6.01 -5.49
C MET A 274 -35.99 -6.92 -4.66
N LYS A 275 -35.83 -8.24 -4.81
CA LYS A 275 -36.72 -9.22 -4.18
C LYS A 275 -36.38 -9.48 -2.72
N ALA A 276 -35.10 -9.34 -2.32
CA ALA A 276 -34.69 -9.49 -0.94
C ALA A 276 -35.23 -8.37 -0.05
N LYS A 277 -35.40 -8.68 1.22
CA LYS A 277 -35.70 -7.65 2.21
C LYS A 277 -34.43 -6.90 2.58
N VAL A 278 -34.24 -5.73 1.99
CA VAL A 278 -33.04 -4.89 2.26
C VAL A 278 -33.37 -3.89 3.38
N THR A 279 -32.56 -3.87 4.42
CA THR A 279 -32.68 -2.95 5.56
C THR A 279 -31.36 -2.20 5.75
N PHE A 280 -31.44 -0.89 5.97
CA PHE A 280 -30.26 -0.04 6.20
C PHE A 280 -30.14 0.31 7.68
N LYS A 281 -28.94 0.24 8.22
CA LYS A 281 -28.60 0.58 9.60
C LYS A 281 -27.32 1.42 9.64
N GLU A 282 -27.28 2.34 10.61
CA GLU A 282 -26.12 3.20 10.83
C GLU A 282 -25.05 2.49 11.65
N LEU A 283 -23.80 2.65 11.23
CA LEU A 283 -22.61 2.32 12.02
C LEU A 283 -22.21 3.51 12.88
N ARG A 284 -21.84 3.22 14.12
CA ARG A 284 -21.33 4.20 15.09
C ARG A 284 -20.14 3.58 15.81
N ASP A 285 -19.11 4.37 16.02
CA ASP A 285 -17.87 3.96 16.68
C ASP A 285 -18.02 3.71 18.21
N ASP A 286 -19.17 4.11 18.78
CA ASP A 286 -19.54 3.84 20.17
C ASP A 286 -20.42 2.60 20.36
N ARG A 287 -20.77 1.87 19.28
CA ARG A 287 -21.74 0.76 19.30
C ARG A 287 -21.30 -0.43 18.46
N PRO A 288 -20.58 -1.38 19.05
CA PRO A 288 -20.27 -2.64 18.37
C PRO A 288 -21.53 -3.39 17.94
N VAL A 289 -21.45 -4.08 16.82
CA VAL A 289 -22.51 -4.93 16.28
C VAL A 289 -22.17 -6.39 16.55
N SER A 290 -23.05 -7.08 17.29
CA SER A 290 -22.91 -8.53 17.52
C SER A 290 -23.73 -9.34 16.53
N ILE A 291 -23.11 -10.32 15.89
CA ILE A 291 -23.73 -11.28 14.95
C ILE A 291 -23.23 -12.67 15.33
N GLY A 292 -24.13 -13.50 15.85
CA GLY A 292 -23.72 -14.78 16.44
C GLY A 292 -22.63 -14.58 17.50
N ASN A 293 -21.50 -15.24 17.32
CA ASN A 293 -20.34 -15.11 18.20
C ASN A 293 -19.30 -14.07 17.73
N LEU A 294 -19.59 -13.36 16.64
CA LEU A 294 -18.73 -12.28 16.14
C LEU A 294 -19.15 -10.93 16.71
N VAL A 295 -18.16 -10.12 17.04
CA VAL A 295 -18.36 -8.72 17.39
C VAL A 295 -17.62 -7.84 16.38
N ILE A 296 -18.37 -7.00 15.68
CA ILE A 296 -17.84 -6.05 14.71
C ILE A 296 -17.87 -4.66 15.34
N ASP A 297 -16.70 -4.12 15.54
CA ASP A 297 -16.49 -2.76 16.02
C ASP A 297 -15.96 -1.89 14.88
N CYS A 298 -16.15 -0.57 14.92
CA CYS A 298 -15.64 0.31 13.87
C CYS A 298 -14.99 1.56 14.44
N HIS A 299 -14.09 2.16 13.66
CA HIS A 299 -13.42 3.42 13.99
C HIS A 299 -13.22 4.23 12.70
N PHE A 300 -13.36 5.56 12.79
CA PHE A 300 -13.13 6.44 11.65
C PHE A 300 -11.66 6.44 11.24
N THR A 301 -11.43 6.52 9.92
CA THR A 301 -10.11 6.60 9.30
C THR A 301 -9.90 7.96 8.64
N ASN A 302 -8.67 8.27 8.28
CA ASN A 302 -8.34 9.49 7.55
C ASN A 302 -8.46 9.26 6.04
N HIS A 303 -9.66 9.51 5.53
CA HIS A 303 -9.98 9.38 4.11
C HIS A 303 -11.04 10.42 3.74
N PRO A 304 -11.09 10.94 2.49
CA PRO A 304 -12.13 11.85 2.06
C PRO A 304 -13.52 11.22 2.19
N GLY A 305 -14.39 11.84 2.98
CA GLY A 305 -15.73 11.33 3.30
C GLY A 305 -15.77 10.49 4.59
N PRO A 306 -16.98 10.11 5.05
CA PRO A 306 -17.17 9.30 6.25
C PRO A 306 -16.75 7.86 5.99
N THR A 307 -15.52 7.54 6.39
CA THR A 307 -14.89 6.23 6.18
C THR A 307 -14.57 5.58 7.51
N VAL A 308 -14.88 4.30 7.66
CA VAL A 308 -14.57 3.51 8.85
C VAL A 308 -13.77 2.27 8.49
N GLY A 309 -12.84 1.93 9.39
CA GLY A 309 -12.25 0.61 9.45
C GLY A 309 -12.96 -0.25 10.51
N PHE A 310 -12.72 -1.54 10.48
CA PHE A 310 -13.40 -2.53 11.32
C PHE A 310 -12.43 -3.31 12.20
N LYS A 311 -12.86 -3.64 13.41
CA LYS A 311 -12.25 -4.67 14.25
C LYS A 311 -13.23 -5.82 14.41
N ILE A 312 -12.84 -6.97 13.90
CA ILE A 312 -13.62 -8.21 13.89
C ILE A 312 -13.08 -9.10 15.01
N LYS A 313 -13.89 -9.36 16.01
CA LYS A 313 -13.54 -10.23 17.14
C LYS A 313 -14.29 -11.53 17.01
N SER A 314 -13.57 -12.62 16.84
CA SER A 314 -14.07 -14.00 17.00
C SER A 314 -13.70 -14.53 18.39
N LYS A 315 -14.03 -15.81 18.68
CA LYS A 315 -13.61 -16.46 19.91
C LYS A 315 -12.09 -16.57 20.04
N ASP A 316 -11.42 -16.85 18.91
CA ASP A 316 -10.03 -17.27 18.90
C ASP A 316 -9.09 -16.24 18.25
N LYS A 317 -9.62 -15.24 17.53
CA LYS A 317 -8.81 -14.27 16.80
C LYS A 317 -9.49 -12.90 16.71
N THR A 318 -8.68 -11.85 16.79
CA THR A 318 -9.09 -10.46 16.57
C THR A 318 -8.39 -9.91 15.33
N VAL A 319 -9.16 -9.42 14.35
CA VAL A 319 -8.64 -8.92 13.08
C VAL A 319 -9.04 -7.45 12.90
N GLY A 320 -8.05 -6.59 12.62
CA GLY A 320 -8.29 -5.23 12.12
C GLY A 320 -8.41 -5.26 10.60
N TYR A 321 -9.41 -4.62 10.04
CA TYR A 321 -9.59 -4.45 8.59
C TYR A 321 -9.77 -2.98 8.25
N ILE A 322 -8.76 -2.38 7.66
CA ILE A 322 -8.67 -0.96 7.33
C ILE A 322 -8.30 -0.83 5.85
N THR A 323 -9.24 -0.47 5.00
CA THR A 323 -9.01 -0.34 3.56
C THR A 323 -8.42 1.01 3.19
N ASP A 324 -9.11 2.09 3.55
CA ASP A 324 -8.84 3.45 3.08
C ASP A 324 -8.45 4.33 4.27
N ASN A 325 -7.16 4.71 4.30
CA ASN A 325 -6.63 5.45 5.43
C ASN A 325 -5.30 6.13 5.07
N GLU A 326 -5.29 7.43 4.96
CA GLU A 326 -4.05 8.19 4.76
C GLU A 326 -3.36 8.46 6.08
N VAL A 327 -2.36 7.67 6.40
CA VAL A 327 -1.54 7.84 7.60
C VAL A 327 -0.48 8.91 7.38
N LEU A 328 -0.31 9.84 8.33
CA LEU A 328 0.73 10.89 8.32
C LEU A 328 0.68 11.76 7.05
N LEU A 329 -0.45 12.39 6.80
CA LEU A 329 -0.66 13.25 5.63
C LEU A 329 0.56 14.12 5.30
N GLY A 330 1.10 13.96 4.09
CA GLY A 330 2.24 14.71 3.59
C GLY A 330 3.61 14.31 4.16
N TYR A 331 3.71 13.22 4.91
CA TYR A 331 4.99 12.71 5.37
C TYR A 331 5.67 11.83 4.31
N HIS A 332 6.91 12.15 3.97
CA HIS A 332 7.71 11.46 2.95
C HIS A 332 9.02 10.89 3.50
N GLY A 333 9.15 10.82 4.82
CA GLY A 333 10.37 10.34 5.46
C GLY A 333 10.32 8.86 5.84
N HIS A 334 11.44 8.39 6.39
CA HIS A 334 11.56 7.03 6.91
C HIS A 334 10.74 6.87 8.21
N PRO A 335 10.10 5.70 8.49
CA PRO A 335 9.26 5.48 9.67
C PRO A 335 9.96 5.74 11.01
N ASN A 336 11.29 5.59 11.07
CA ASN A 336 12.07 5.89 12.27
C ASN A 336 12.13 7.39 12.62
N GLY A 337 11.84 8.28 11.66
CA GLY A 337 11.72 9.72 11.90
C GLY A 337 10.48 10.11 12.72
N ILE A 338 9.50 9.22 12.82
CA ILE A 338 8.26 9.45 13.57
C ILE A 338 8.39 8.83 14.96
N HIS A 339 8.35 9.66 15.99
CA HIS A 339 8.26 9.25 17.41
C HIS A 339 6.83 9.42 17.93
N ARG A 340 6.48 8.77 19.06
CA ARG A 340 5.10 8.73 19.56
C ARG A 340 4.46 10.11 19.87
N LYS A 341 5.26 11.13 20.06
CA LYS A 341 4.80 12.51 20.30
C LYS A 341 4.91 13.39 19.04
N HIS A 342 5.14 12.81 17.88
CA HIS A 342 5.25 13.56 16.63
C HIS A 342 3.86 14.14 16.26
N PRO A 343 3.74 15.44 15.91
CA PRO A 343 2.44 16.06 15.61
C PRO A 343 1.62 15.35 14.53
N LEU A 344 2.26 14.82 13.49
CA LEU A 344 1.57 14.09 12.45
C LEU A 344 0.99 12.74 12.91
N LEU A 345 1.42 12.21 14.06
CA LEU A 345 0.89 10.97 14.61
C LEU A 345 -0.36 11.19 15.46
N GLU A 346 -0.55 12.40 15.99
CA GLU A 346 -1.65 12.74 16.89
C GLU A 346 -3.04 12.37 16.33
N PRO A 347 -3.39 12.67 15.07
CA PRO A 347 -4.68 12.30 14.49
C PRO A 347 -4.93 10.79 14.44
N HIS A 348 -3.88 9.97 14.50
CA HIS A 348 -3.94 8.51 14.35
C HIS A 348 -3.94 7.76 15.68
N LEU A 349 -3.80 8.46 16.84
CA LEU A 349 -3.69 7.80 18.14
C LEU A 349 -4.96 7.01 18.51
N GLY A 350 -6.14 7.51 18.15
CA GLY A 350 -7.40 6.80 18.35
C GLY A 350 -7.44 5.48 17.55
N LEU A 351 -7.04 5.52 16.29
CA LEU A 351 -6.97 4.32 15.43
C LEU A 351 -5.89 3.34 15.94
N ILE A 352 -4.74 3.84 16.38
CA ILE A 352 -3.69 3.00 16.97
C ILE A 352 -4.23 2.27 18.22
N ASP A 353 -4.91 2.99 19.11
CA ASP A 353 -5.49 2.40 20.32
C ASP A 353 -6.64 1.42 19.98
N PHE A 354 -7.43 1.73 18.97
CA PHE A 354 -8.46 0.83 18.45
C PHE A 354 -7.88 -0.48 17.91
N LEU A 355 -6.71 -0.44 17.26
CA LEU A 355 -6.06 -1.60 16.62
C LEU A 355 -5.15 -2.38 17.56
N LYS A 356 -4.91 -1.90 18.81
CA LYS A 356 -4.20 -2.70 19.80
C LYS A 356 -4.91 -4.04 20.01
N ASP A 357 -4.12 -5.05 20.31
CA ASP A 357 -4.59 -6.42 20.59
C ASP A 357 -5.21 -7.14 19.36
N CYS A 358 -5.02 -6.62 18.14
CA CYS A 358 -5.30 -7.39 16.94
C CYS A 358 -4.18 -8.41 16.68
N ASP A 359 -4.57 -9.66 16.40
CA ASP A 359 -3.65 -10.72 15.99
C ASP A 359 -3.18 -10.51 14.56
N LEU A 360 -4.07 -9.99 13.71
CA LEU A 360 -3.81 -9.66 12.32
C LEU A 360 -4.35 -8.28 12.01
N LEU A 361 -3.55 -7.47 11.32
CA LEU A 361 -4.00 -6.23 10.71
C LEU A 361 -4.03 -6.38 9.18
N ILE A 362 -5.19 -6.21 8.59
CA ILE A 362 -5.38 -6.04 7.15
C ILE A 362 -5.47 -4.53 6.92
N HIS A 363 -4.45 -3.95 6.31
CA HIS A 363 -4.36 -2.50 6.10
C HIS A 363 -3.74 -2.21 4.73
N GLU A 364 -4.20 -1.15 4.12
CA GLU A 364 -3.66 -0.68 2.86
C GLU A 364 -2.25 -0.09 3.01
N ALA A 365 -1.51 -0.12 1.92
CA ALA A 365 -0.34 0.69 1.64
C ALA A 365 -0.34 0.91 0.13
N GLN A 366 -1.31 1.66 -0.36
CA GLN A 366 -1.66 1.72 -1.78
C GLN A 366 -0.50 2.21 -2.62
N TYR A 367 0.32 3.12 -2.08
CA TYR A 367 1.35 3.80 -2.86
C TYR A 367 2.77 3.37 -2.49
N PHE A 368 3.61 3.28 -3.51
CA PHE A 368 5.04 3.42 -3.31
C PHE A 368 5.36 4.83 -2.78
N PRO A 369 6.47 5.01 -2.04
CA PRO A 369 6.82 6.33 -1.49
C PRO A 369 6.88 7.45 -2.54
N GLU A 370 7.41 7.17 -3.73
CA GLU A 370 7.53 8.14 -4.84
C GLU A 370 6.20 8.53 -5.46
N GLU A 371 5.24 7.62 -5.47
CA GLU A 371 3.89 7.89 -5.99
C GLU A 371 3.12 8.78 -5.04
N TYR A 372 3.28 8.54 -3.73
CA TYR A 372 2.58 9.27 -2.70
C TYR A 372 2.85 10.78 -2.75
N TYR A 373 4.04 11.19 -3.17
CA TYR A 373 4.37 12.60 -3.33
C TYR A 373 3.35 13.36 -4.21
N ARG A 374 2.84 12.71 -5.26
CA ARG A 374 1.85 13.30 -6.18
C ARG A 374 0.40 12.99 -5.78
N LYS A 375 0.21 12.09 -4.82
CA LYS A 375 -1.09 11.57 -4.40
C LYS A 375 -1.41 11.91 -2.94
N THR A 376 -0.64 12.82 -2.34
CA THR A 376 -0.91 13.35 -0.98
C THR A 376 -2.30 13.98 -0.95
N GLY A 377 -3.10 13.61 0.04
CA GLY A 377 -4.49 14.07 0.19
C GLY A 377 -5.51 13.25 -0.60
N TRP A 378 -5.10 12.15 -1.25
CA TRP A 378 -6.02 11.23 -1.93
C TRP A 378 -6.68 10.23 -0.99
N GLY A 379 -6.25 10.20 0.29
CA GLY A 379 -6.85 9.38 1.32
C GLY A 379 -6.23 7.99 1.48
N HIS A 380 -5.02 7.76 0.94
CA HIS A 380 -4.32 6.48 1.01
C HIS A 380 -2.87 6.63 1.45
N SER A 381 -2.34 5.57 2.05
CA SER A 381 -1.00 5.54 2.63
C SER A 381 0.07 5.12 1.63
N SER A 382 1.28 5.65 1.83
CA SER A 382 2.49 5.01 1.35
C SER A 382 2.93 3.86 2.27
N ILE A 383 3.82 2.99 1.77
CA ILE A 383 4.40 1.90 2.55
C ILE A 383 5.07 2.40 3.86
N PRO A 384 5.94 3.44 3.85
CA PRO A 384 6.53 3.97 5.07
C PRO A 384 5.48 4.49 6.05
N ASN A 385 4.46 5.19 5.57
CA ASN A 385 3.43 5.79 6.41
C ASN A 385 2.58 4.70 7.10
N ALA A 386 2.14 3.68 6.38
CA ALA A 386 1.46 2.53 6.93
C ALA A 386 2.33 1.78 7.95
N THR A 387 3.64 1.64 7.70
CA THR A 387 4.58 1.03 8.65
C THR A 387 4.65 1.78 9.98
N VAL A 388 4.52 3.13 9.96
CA VAL A 388 4.46 3.91 11.23
C VAL A 388 3.23 3.53 12.05
N LEU A 389 2.06 3.34 11.43
CA LEU A 389 0.87 2.90 12.15
C LEU A 389 1.14 1.56 12.86
N LEU A 390 1.67 0.57 12.14
CA LEU A 390 1.97 -0.75 12.68
C LEU A 390 3.00 -0.72 13.82
N LYS A 391 4.00 0.13 13.72
CA LYS A 391 5.02 0.33 14.76
C LYS A 391 4.41 0.62 16.15
N TYR A 392 3.23 1.23 16.19
CA TYR A 392 2.58 1.65 17.44
C TYR A 392 1.37 0.82 17.85
N THR A 393 0.89 -0.07 16.98
CA THR A 393 -0.23 -0.98 17.30
C THR A 393 0.20 -2.23 18.05
N GLY A 394 1.44 -2.68 17.87
CA GLY A 394 1.95 -3.93 18.43
C GLY A 394 1.52 -5.18 17.70
N VAL A 395 0.83 -5.05 16.57
CA VAL A 395 0.40 -6.16 15.70
C VAL A 395 1.60 -6.93 15.16
N LYS A 396 1.49 -8.26 15.05
CA LYS A 396 2.57 -9.16 14.61
C LYS A 396 2.40 -9.65 13.17
N GLU A 397 1.20 -9.59 12.63
CA GLU A 397 0.90 -9.97 11.26
C GLU A 397 0.21 -8.82 10.51
N TRP A 398 0.77 -8.46 9.36
CA TRP A 398 0.21 -7.45 8.48
C TRP A 398 -0.08 -8.05 7.10
N LEU A 399 -1.32 -7.96 6.67
CA LEU A 399 -1.73 -8.32 5.33
C LEU A 399 -2.10 -7.06 4.55
N VAL A 400 -1.34 -6.75 3.51
CA VAL A 400 -1.53 -5.55 2.70
C VAL A 400 -2.64 -5.80 1.69
N THR A 401 -3.60 -4.88 1.61
CA THR A 401 -4.75 -4.94 0.68
C THR A 401 -4.92 -3.60 -0.05
N HIS A 402 -6.02 -3.42 -0.76
CA HIS A 402 -6.41 -2.19 -1.45
C HIS A 402 -5.32 -1.68 -2.42
N HIS A 403 -4.91 -2.58 -3.33
CA HIS A 403 -3.78 -2.34 -4.23
C HIS A 403 -4.14 -1.33 -5.32
N ASP A 404 -3.22 -0.40 -5.61
CA ASP A 404 -3.38 0.56 -6.72
C ASP A 404 -3.66 -0.18 -8.03
N PRO A 405 -4.65 0.25 -8.83
CA PRO A 405 -5.00 -0.42 -10.09
C PRO A 405 -3.88 -0.42 -11.12
N ASN A 406 -2.90 0.48 -11.00
CA ASN A 406 -1.74 0.51 -11.90
C ASN A 406 -0.64 -0.49 -11.49
N HIS A 407 -0.72 -1.07 -10.28
CA HIS A 407 0.27 -2.05 -9.83
C HIS A 407 -0.07 -3.45 -10.35
N LYS A 408 0.74 -3.94 -11.26
CA LYS A 408 0.68 -5.30 -11.80
C LYS A 408 1.17 -6.32 -10.78
N ASP A 409 1.03 -7.58 -11.09
CA ASP A 409 1.49 -8.69 -10.21
C ASP A 409 2.96 -8.57 -9.83
N HIS A 410 3.80 -8.15 -10.79
CA HIS A 410 5.21 -7.90 -10.53
C HIS A 410 5.43 -6.75 -9.53
N ASP A 411 4.69 -5.65 -9.67
CA ASP A 411 4.82 -4.48 -8.80
C ASP A 411 4.43 -4.83 -7.36
N LEU A 412 3.42 -5.70 -7.17
CA LEU A 412 3.02 -6.18 -5.85
C LEU A 412 4.08 -7.07 -5.19
N GLN A 413 4.86 -7.82 -5.98
CA GLN A 413 6.01 -8.57 -5.45
C GLN A 413 7.13 -7.63 -4.98
N VAL A 414 7.43 -6.61 -5.79
CA VAL A 414 8.39 -5.55 -5.40
C VAL A 414 7.92 -4.84 -4.14
N LYS A 415 6.63 -4.57 -4.05
CA LYS A 415 5.99 -3.98 -2.86
C LYS A 415 6.21 -4.82 -1.61
N LEU A 416 5.99 -6.13 -1.69
CA LEU A 416 6.22 -7.06 -0.58
C LEU A 416 7.69 -7.02 -0.12
N GLN A 417 8.62 -7.02 -1.05
CA GLN A 417 10.04 -6.92 -0.73
C GLN A 417 10.33 -5.61 0.03
N LEU A 418 9.83 -4.49 -0.47
CA LEU A 418 10.01 -3.19 0.18
C LEU A 418 9.41 -3.14 1.58
N HIS A 419 8.23 -3.73 1.80
CA HIS A 419 7.63 -3.84 3.13
C HIS A 419 8.57 -4.57 4.09
N ASN A 420 9.13 -5.72 3.67
CA ASN A 420 10.06 -6.50 4.48
C ASN A 420 11.32 -5.71 4.82
N ASP A 421 11.88 -4.99 3.85
CA ASP A 421 13.10 -4.19 4.05
C ASP A 421 12.86 -3.05 5.05
N ILE A 422 11.77 -2.30 4.92
CA ILE A 422 11.42 -1.22 5.83
C ILE A 422 11.13 -1.74 7.25
N ILE A 423 10.41 -2.85 7.38
CA ILE A 423 10.12 -3.50 8.66
C ILE A 423 11.43 -3.91 9.35
N LYS A 424 12.36 -4.51 8.62
CA LYS A 424 13.68 -4.89 9.10
C LYS A 424 14.51 -3.68 9.52
N GLU A 425 14.54 -2.61 8.72
CA GLU A 425 15.24 -1.36 9.04
C GLU A 425 14.66 -0.66 10.27
N CYS A 426 13.37 -0.81 10.51
CA CYS A 426 12.70 -0.32 11.70
C CYS A 426 12.93 -1.19 12.94
N GLY A 427 13.56 -2.36 12.80
CA GLY A 427 13.75 -3.32 13.89
C GLY A 427 12.41 -3.89 14.40
N LEU A 428 11.40 -3.98 13.54
CA LEU A 428 10.08 -4.48 13.88
C LEU A 428 10.00 -6.00 13.64
N ASP A 429 9.36 -6.71 14.55
CA ASP A 429 9.06 -8.14 14.42
C ASP A 429 7.61 -8.29 13.93
N ILE A 430 7.41 -8.02 12.63
CA ILE A 430 6.11 -8.08 11.96
C ILE A 430 6.25 -8.92 10.70
N LYS A 431 5.42 -9.95 10.58
CA LYS A 431 5.26 -10.72 9.35
C LYS A 431 4.34 -9.95 8.40
N VAL A 432 4.79 -9.66 7.20
CA VAL A 432 3.97 -9.00 6.17
C VAL A 432 3.73 -9.92 4.97
N ASP A 433 2.55 -9.84 4.40
CA ASP A 433 2.19 -10.50 3.14
C ASP A 433 1.19 -9.64 2.33
N ILE A 434 0.95 -10.00 1.08
CA ILE A 434 0.06 -9.30 0.14
C ILE A 434 -1.23 -10.10 -0.03
N ALA A 435 -2.37 -9.44 0.19
CA ALA A 435 -3.67 -10.05 -0.06
C ALA A 435 -3.93 -10.25 -1.56
N TYR A 436 -4.69 -11.26 -1.91
CA TYR A 436 -5.10 -11.57 -3.28
C TYR A 436 -6.54 -12.11 -3.32
N ASP A 437 -7.19 -11.98 -4.47
CA ASP A 437 -8.54 -12.49 -4.68
C ASP A 437 -8.57 -14.01 -4.45
N GLY A 438 -9.42 -14.46 -3.54
CA GLY A 438 -9.53 -15.87 -3.16
C GLY A 438 -8.72 -16.29 -1.92
N LEU A 439 -7.84 -15.41 -1.38
CA LEU A 439 -7.12 -15.70 -0.12
C LEU A 439 -8.11 -15.93 1.01
N MET A 440 -7.83 -16.97 1.79
CA MET A 440 -8.61 -17.31 2.99
C MET A 440 -7.73 -17.43 4.22
N ILE A 441 -8.26 -16.98 5.35
CA ILE A 441 -7.58 -16.94 6.65
C ILE A 441 -8.52 -17.53 7.70
N PRO A 442 -8.12 -18.56 8.44
CA PRO A 442 -8.89 -19.07 9.58
C PRO A 442 -9.06 -17.97 10.66
N LEU A 443 -10.26 -17.97 11.27
CA LEU A 443 -10.61 -17.13 12.42
C LEU A 443 -10.62 -17.90 13.70
#